data_e3d4ad0217b1249ae99e1183c7f30424
#
_entry.id   e3d4ad0217b1249ae99e1183c7f30424
#
_cell.length_a   1.000
_cell.length_b   1.000
_cell.length_c   1.000
_cell.angle_alpha   90.00
_cell.angle_beta   90.00
_cell.angle_gamma   90.00
#
_symmetry.space_group_name_H-M   'P 1'
#
loop_
_entity.id
_entity.type
_entity.pdbx_description
1 polymer ?
#
loop_
_entity_poly.entity_id
_entity_poly.type
_entity_poly.pdbx_seq_one_letter_code
_entity_poly.pdbx_strand_id
1 'polypeptide(L)'
;MILLFAFVFGLAARQLGLPPLVGFLLAGFGLNFSGVEATELLQNIADLGVTLLLFSIGLKLDVRQLLKPEIWLSASLHMGLTVLLFIGVLKVAAYSGLSLLQGVDGRALVLIGFALSFSSTVFAVKVLEDKGEVRSLYGQIAIGILIMQDLFAVLFISASKGEWPSPWALSILLLPLIRPLMFRILDRVGHGEVLVLCGLFFALIFGAELFYLVGLKPDLGALLIGMLLASHDKAGEMAKALFNLKELFLVAFFLTIGLTGLPTWETSVVALLVVLVLPLKVALYFALSSLFGLRARTSMLSAFALANYSEFGLIVAAIGWKSGLISEQWLIVMALALSFSFILSSPLNSHALLIYQHLGRYLNRFQRARQHPSDRPLELGNPEALVFGMGRIGAGCYDSLRARFGDVVVGIEHDPLKVQQHREEGRRVELGDATDSDFWDKLRTGDRLRLVMLAMPHHHSNLFTASQLRKSDYQGRVAAVVRFNDEAEELQAVGVSSVFNMYEEAGAGFADHVCAED
;
A
#
# COMPACT_ATOMS: atom_id res chain seq x y z
N MET A 1 19.99 22.69 -14.99
CA MET A 1 20.51 21.37 -15.35
C MET A 1 19.88 20.25 -14.54
N ILE A 2 19.86 20.30 -13.20
CA ILE A 2 19.28 19.27 -12.31
C ILE A 2 17.84 18.92 -12.67
N LEU A 3 16.94 19.92 -12.77
CA LEU A 3 15.53 19.70 -13.14
C LEU A 3 15.37 19.10 -14.54
N LEU A 4 16.22 19.47 -15.51
CA LEU A 4 16.17 18.91 -16.85
C LEU A 4 16.51 17.41 -16.83
N PHE A 5 17.60 17.02 -16.15
CA PHE A 5 17.97 15.61 -16.02
C PHE A 5 16.89 14.81 -15.28
N ALA A 6 16.39 15.33 -14.15
CA ALA A 6 15.31 14.69 -13.41
C ALA A 6 14.07 14.46 -14.30
N PHE A 7 13.65 15.49 -15.06
CA PHE A 7 12.49 15.39 -15.94
C PHE A 7 12.71 14.39 -17.07
N VAL A 8 13.83 14.48 -17.80
CA VAL A 8 14.11 13.60 -18.96
C VAL A 8 14.22 12.15 -18.53
N PHE A 9 15.02 11.84 -17.50
CA PHE A 9 15.21 10.48 -17.03
C PHE A 9 13.95 9.94 -16.33
N GLY A 10 13.23 10.76 -15.57
CA GLY A 10 11.95 10.37 -14.96
C GLY A 10 10.89 10.04 -16.01
N LEU A 11 10.80 10.85 -17.08
CA LEU A 11 9.90 10.60 -18.20
C LEU A 11 10.29 9.32 -18.96
N ALA A 12 11.58 9.12 -19.23
CA ALA A 12 12.08 7.92 -19.89
C ALA A 12 11.77 6.65 -19.07
N ALA A 13 12.02 6.66 -17.75
CA ALA A 13 11.66 5.57 -16.86
C ALA A 13 10.16 5.25 -16.94
N ARG A 14 9.30 6.28 -16.88
CA ARG A 14 7.85 6.12 -16.99
C ARG A 14 7.42 5.51 -18.33
N GLN A 15 8.01 5.93 -19.45
CA GLN A 15 7.70 5.39 -20.78
C GLN A 15 8.13 3.91 -20.90
N LEU A 16 9.16 3.50 -20.16
CA LEU A 16 9.61 2.10 -20.08
C LEU A 16 8.78 1.25 -19.09
N GLY A 17 7.71 1.81 -18.49
CA GLY A 17 6.89 1.13 -17.49
C GLY A 17 7.56 0.98 -16.12
N LEU A 18 8.62 1.75 -15.85
CA LEU A 18 9.34 1.75 -14.59
C LEU A 18 8.86 2.91 -13.68
N PRO A 19 8.97 2.76 -12.35
CA PRO A 19 8.75 3.87 -11.45
C PRO A 19 9.69 5.06 -11.77
N PRO A 20 9.17 6.32 -11.80
CA PRO A 20 9.99 7.50 -12.11
C PRO A 20 11.21 7.68 -11.21
N LEU A 21 11.16 7.18 -9.97
CA LEU A 21 12.27 7.25 -9.01
C LEU A 21 13.54 6.54 -9.50
N VAL A 22 13.42 5.48 -10.31
CA VAL A 22 14.57 4.86 -11.00
C VAL A 22 15.23 5.86 -11.96
N GLY A 23 14.39 6.60 -12.71
CA GLY A 23 14.87 7.67 -13.58
C GLY A 23 15.59 8.78 -12.82
N PHE A 24 15.07 9.18 -11.66
CA PHE A 24 15.69 10.23 -10.83
C PHE A 24 17.05 9.79 -10.28
N LEU A 25 17.18 8.53 -9.88
CA LEU A 25 18.46 7.98 -9.46
C LEU A 25 19.48 7.95 -10.60
N LEU A 26 19.07 7.49 -11.80
CA LEU A 26 19.91 7.49 -13.01
C LEU A 26 20.29 8.93 -13.43
N ALA A 27 19.37 9.89 -13.27
CA ALA A 27 19.66 11.30 -13.49
C ALA A 27 20.75 11.81 -12.52
N GLY A 28 20.73 11.38 -11.26
CA GLY A 28 21.78 11.68 -10.29
C GLY A 28 23.14 11.14 -10.72
N PHE A 29 23.23 9.89 -11.19
CA PHE A 29 24.46 9.34 -11.75
C PHE A 29 24.94 10.11 -12.98
N GLY A 30 24.03 10.49 -13.89
CA GLY A 30 24.37 11.31 -15.07
C GLY A 30 24.87 12.70 -14.71
N LEU A 31 24.31 13.31 -13.66
CA LEU A 31 24.77 14.61 -13.14
C LEU A 31 26.16 14.49 -12.48
N ASN A 32 26.39 13.43 -11.69
CA ASN A 32 27.70 13.15 -11.11
C ASN A 32 28.77 12.96 -12.19
N PHE A 33 28.45 12.18 -13.24
CA PHE A 33 29.33 12.01 -14.39
C PHE A 33 29.66 13.35 -15.09
N SER A 34 28.72 14.30 -15.07
CA SER A 34 28.90 15.65 -15.62
C SER A 34 29.63 16.60 -14.65
N GLY A 35 30.13 16.12 -13.51
CA GLY A 35 30.87 16.91 -12.52
C GLY A 35 29.98 17.83 -11.65
N VAL A 36 28.67 17.53 -11.55
CA VAL A 36 27.77 18.27 -10.67
C VAL A 36 27.79 17.65 -9.28
N GLU A 37 27.98 18.48 -8.27
CA GLU A 37 27.93 18.07 -6.87
C GLU A 37 26.57 18.39 -6.23
N ALA A 38 26.22 17.65 -5.17
CA ALA A 38 25.01 17.88 -4.40
C ALA A 38 25.13 19.22 -3.64
N THR A 39 24.21 20.13 -3.89
CA THR A 39 24.14 21.40 -3.16
C THR A 39 23.42 21.22 -1.82
N GLU A 40 23.74 22.08 -0.84
CA GLU A 40 23.06 22.11 0.46
C GLU A 40 21.54 22.30 0.30
N LEU A 41 21.11 23.15 -0.64
CA LEU A 41 19.69 23.31 -0.95
C LEU A 41 19.03 21.99 -1.40
N LEU A 42 19.71 21.21 -2.25
CA LEU A 42 19.19 19.93 -2.74
C LEU A 42 19.07 18.93 -1.58
N GLN A 43 20.03 18.90 -0.66
CA GLN A 43 19.99 18.06 0.53
C GLN A 43 18.84 18.44 1.47
N ASN A 44 18.65 19.73 1.74
CA ASN A 44 17.55 20.23 2.57
C ASN A 44 16.18 19.86 1.98
N ILE A 45 16.01 19.96 0.66
CA ILE A 45 14.77 19.54 -0.02
C ILE A 45 14.60 18.01 0.09
N ALA A 46 15.66 17.24 -0.01
CA ALA A 46 15.62 15.78 0.15
C ALA A 46 15.17 15.39 1.58
N ASP A 47 15.72 16.03 2.61
CA ASP A 47 15.35 15.80 4.01
C ASP A 47 13.88 16.15 4.29
N LEU A 48 13.39 17.28 3.72
CA LEU A 48 11.97 17.63 3.77
C LEU A 48 11.09 16.57 3.11
N GLY A 49 11.55 15.99 2.00
CA GLY A 49 10.86 14.88 1.32
C GLY A 49 10.70 13.65 2.21
N VAL A 50 11.75 13.25 2.90
CA VAL A 50 11.74 12.13 3.86
C VAL A 50 10.81 12.41 5.04
N THR A 51 10.89 13.61 5.61
CA THR A 51 10.04 14.03 6.73
C THR A 51 8.55 13.99 6.36
N LEU A 52 8.17 14.53 5.18
CA LEU A 52 6.79 14.47 4.69
C LEU A 52 6.34 13.06 4.33
N LEU A 53 7.25 12.22 3.85
CA LEU A 53 6.97 10.80 3.62
C LEU A 53 6.55 10.12 4.92
N LEU A 54 7.33 10.28 5.99
CA LEU A 54 7.07 9.68 7.30
C LEU A 54 5.77 10.21 7.93
N PHE A 55 5.52 11.51 7.82
CA PHE A 55 4.24 12.08 8.26
C PHE A 55 3.05 11.47 7.51
N SER A 56 3.16 11.34 6.19
CA SER A 56 2.10 10.75 5.34
C SER A 56 1.86 9.28 5.67
N ILE A 57 2.91 8.52 6.01
CA ILE A 57 2.81 7.15 6.51
C ILE A 57 2.05 7.16 7.84
N GLY A 58 2.45 8.04 8.77
CA GLY A 58 1.76 8.21 10.05
C GLY A 58 0.26 8.43 9.89
N LEU A 59 -0.16 9.32 8.98
CA LEU A 59 -1.58 9.61 8.69
C LEU A 59 -2.39 8.40 8.21
N LYS A 60 -1.74 7.43 7.58
CA LYS A 60 -2.39 6.21 7.05
C LYS A 60 -2.32 5.04 8.02
N LEU A 61 -1.65 5.19 9.15
CA LEU A 61 -1.30 4.11 10.07
C LEU A 61 -2.48 3.80 11.01
N ASP A 62 -3.08 2.62 10.83
CA ASP A 62 -4.01 2.06 11.79
C ASP A 62 -3.27 1.14 12.77
N VAL A 63 -3.01 1.65 13.99
CA VAL A 63 -2.30 0.91 15.04
C VAL A 63 -2.97 -0.43 15.35
N ARG A 64 -4.30 -0.54 15.24
CA ARG A 64 -5.02 -1.78 15.51
C ARG A 64 -4.69 -2.86 14.48
N GLN A 65 -4.50 -2.48 13.23
CA GLN A 65 -4.08 -3.41 12.18
C GLN A 65 -2.65 -3.90 12.40
N LEU A 66 -1.75 -3.02 12.86
CA LEU A 66 -0.36 -3.39 13.13
C LEU A 66 -0.21 -4.40 14.27
N LEU A 67 -1.14 -4.43 15.21
CA LEU A 67 -1.13 -5.39 16.33
C LEU A 67 -1.55 -6.80 15.91
N LYS A 68 -2.03 -6.99 14.68
CA LYS A 68 -2.39 -8.32 14.18
C LYS A 68 -1.13 -9.20 14.01
N PRO A 69 -1.14 -10.45 14.53
CA PRO A 69 0.04 -11.33 14.48
C PRO A 69 0.57 -11.57 13.08
N GLU A 70 -0.30 -11.70 12.09
CA GLU A 70 0.04 -11.89 10.69
C GLU A 70 0.81 -10.70 10.08
N ILE A 71 0.80 -9.53 10.73
CA ILE A 71 1.51 -8.34 10.30
C ILE A 71 2.82 -8.20 11.08
N TRP A 72 2.74 -7.93 12.40
CA TRP A 72 3.96 -7.61 13.16
C TRP A 72 4.94 -8.78 13.26
N LEU A 73 4.41 -10.01 13.44
CA LEU A 73 5.27 -11.18 13.56
C LEU A 73 5.84 -11.59 12.21
N SER A 74 5.04 -11.48 11.11
CA SER A 74 5.58 -11.67 9.74
C SER A 74 6.67 -10.67 9.43
N ALA A 75 6.47 -9.38 9.69
CA ALA A 75 7.48 -8.36 9.45
C ALA A 75 8.76 -8.64 10.25
N SER A 76 8.63 -8.88 11.57
CA SER A 76 9.78 -9.12 12.47
C SER A 76 10.57 -10.38 12.10
N LEU A 77 9.86 -11.51 11.90
CA LEU A 77 10.51 -12.77 11.52
C LEU A 77 11.15 -12.68 10.14
N HIS A 78 10.44 -12.09 9.16
CA HIS A 78 10.98 -11.92 7.83
C HIS A 78 12.24 -11.07 7.85
N MET A 79 12.25 -9.92 8.55
CA MET A 79 13.43 -9.07 8.65
C MET A 79 14.60 -9.80 9.31
N GLY A 80 14.38 -10.48 10.44
CA GLY A 80 15.41 -11.24 11.12
C GLY A 80 16.00 -12.37 10.24
N LEU A 81 15.14 -13.15 9.59
CA LEU A 81 15.57 -14.23 8.71
C LEU A 81 16.26 -13.70 7.43
N THR A 82 15.82 -12.55 6.90
CA THR A 82 16.46 -11.91 5.76
C THR A 82 17.85 -11.38 6.12
N VAL A 83 18.03 -10.81 7.31
CA VAL A 83 19.36 -10.43 7.82
C VAL A 83 20.29 -11.64 7.84
N LEU A 84 19.85 -12.77 8.42
CA LEU A 84 20.63 -14.01 8.46
C LEU A 84 20.94 -14.55 7.05
N LEU A 85 19.96 -14.50 6.15
CA LEU A 85 20.12 -14.89 4.74
C LEU A 85 21.21 -14.07 4.07
N PHE A 86 21.17 -12.73 4.19
CA PHE A 86 22.19 -11.85 3.59
C PHE A 86 23.57 -12.02 4.22
N ILE A 87 23.66 -12.22 5.54
CA ILE A 87 24.93 -12.54 6.18
C ILE A 87 25.52 -13.83 5.58
N GLY A 88 24.71 -14.87 5.41
CA GLY A 88 25.15 -16.13 4.80
C GLY A 88 25.59 -15.96 3.35
N VAL A 89 24.76 -15.31 2.52
CA VAL A 89 25.05 -15.09 1.09
C VAL A 89 26.29 -14.23 0.90
N LEU A 90 26.43 -13.12 1.62
CA LEU A 90 27.58 -12.23 1.49
C LEU A 90 28.88 -12.87 1.98
N LYS A 91 28.83 -13.68 3.04
CA LYS A 91 30.00 -14.47 3.49
C LYS A 91 30.42 -15.51 2.45
N VAL A 92 29.47 -16.20 1.84
CA VAL A 92 29.77 -17.15 0.75
C VAL A 92 30.30 -16.40 -0.47
N ALA A 93 29.69 -15.28 -0.83
CA ALA A 93 30.12 -14.47 -1.95
C ALA A 93 31.53 -13.84 -1.73
N ALA A 94 31.96 -13.64 -0.50
CA ALA A 94 33.31 -13.15 -0.19
C ALA A 94 34.42 -14.09 -0.72
N TYR A 95 34.11 -15.38 -0.90
CA TYR A 95 35.07 -16.34 -1.55
C TYR A 95 35.24 -16.12 -3.05
N SER A 96 34.39 -15.30 -3.70
CA SER A 96 34.49 -14.95 -5.12
C SER A 96 35.70 -14.09 -5.48
N GLY A 97 36.37 -13.53 -4.48
CA GLY A 97 37.51 -12.64 -4.68
C GLY A 97 37.17 -11.16 -4.93
N LEU A 98 35.87 -10.78 -4.91
CA LEU A 98 35.45 -9.38 -5.04
C LEU A 98 35.93 -8.57 -3.84
N SER A 99 36.68 -7.49 -4.10
CA SER A 99 37.33 -6.69 -3.07
C SER A 99 36.33 -6.07 -2.09
N LEU A 100 35.18 -5.65 -2.60
CA LEU A 100 34.09 -5.03 -1.82
C LEU A 100 33.49 -5.99 -0.76
N LEU A 101 33.58 -7.30 -0.97
CA LEU A 101 33.03 -8.32 -0.05
C LEU A 101 34.08 -8.84 0.92
N GLN A 102 35.37 -8.58 0.66
CA GLN A 102 36.45 -9.05 1.53
C GLN A 102 36.57 -8.16 2.77
N GLY A 103 36.74 -8.79 3.93
CA GLY A 103 37.00 -8.08 5.19
C GLY A 103 35.82 -7.26 5.74
N VAL A 104 34.60 -7.45 5.23
CA VAL A 104 33.41 -6.79 5.76
C VAL A 104 33.15 -7.26 7.19
N ASP A 105 33.20 -6.36 8.15
CA ASP A 105 32.96 -6.66 9.56
C ASP A 105 31.56 -7.24 9.82
N GLY A 106 31.43 -8.04 10.87
CA GLY A 106 30.14 -8.64 11.25
C GLY A 106 29.04 -7.63 11.50
N ARG A 107 29.38 -6.47 12.08
CA ARG A 107 28.43 -5.36 12.29
C ARG A 107 27.96 -4.75 10.97
N ALA A 108 28.88 -4.58 10.01
CA ALA A 108 28.57 -4.12 8.68
C ALA A 108 27.64 -5.10 7.94
N LEU A 109 27.91 -6.42 8.04
CA LEU A 109 27.04 -7.45 7.46
C LEU A 109 25.62 -7.43 8.02
N VAL A 110 25.48 -7.24 9.34
CA VAL A 110 24.17 -7.10 9.99
C VAL A 110 23.46 -5.84 9.46
N LEU A 111 24.15 -4.70 9.38
CA LEU A 111 23.60 -3.45 8.89
C LEU A 111 23.15 -3.58 7.41
N ILE A 112 23.99 -4.17 6.56
CA ILE A 112 23.69 -4.41 5.15
C ILE A 112 22.47 -5.33 5.03
N GLY A 113 22.45 -6.45 5.75
CA GLY A 113 21.31 -7.37 5.77
C GLY A 113 20.03 -6.70 6.27
N PHE A 114 20.12 -5.86 7.29
CA PHE A 114 19.00 -5.08 7.81
C PHE A 114 18.50 -4.08 6.77
N ALA A 115 19.39 -3.32 6.13
CA ALA A 115 19.02 -2.40 5.06
C ALA A 115 18.35 -3.09 3.86
N LEU A 116 18.80 -4.30 3.49
CA LEU A 116 18.22 -5.09 2.41
C LEU A 116 16.95 -5.86 2.81
N SER A 117 16.61 -5.91 4.10
CA SER A 117 15.38 -6.56 4.56
C SER A 117 14.11 -5.74 4.27
N PHE A 118 14.24 -4.43 4.11
CA PHE A 118 13.12 -3.54 3.79
C PHE A 118 12.55 -3.77 2.40
N SER A 119 11.25 -3.53 2.26
CA SER A 119 10.55 -3.47 0.97
C SER A 119 9.95 -2.08 0.77
N SER A 120 9.85 -1.62 -0.48
CA SER A 120 9.41 -0.26 -0.80
C SER A 120 7.90 -0.09 -0.64
N THR A 121 7.51 0.83 0.22
CA THR A 121 6.12 1.25 0.42
C THR A 121 5.58 1.95 -0.82
N VAL A 122 6.38 2.84 -1.44
CA VAL A 122 5.99 3.60 -2.63
C VAL A 122 5.70 2.67 -3.81
N PHE A 123 6.56 1.69 -4.07
CA PHE A 123 6.37 0.72 -5.15
C PHE A 123 5.13 -0.15 -4.91
N ALA A 124 5.01 -0.75 -3.73
CA ALA A 124 3.92 -1.69 -3.43
C ALA A 124 2.55 -0.99 -3.44
N VAL A 125 2.42 0.19 -2.81
CA VAL A 125 1.16 0.95 -2.80
C VAL A 125 0.77 1.33 -4.22
N LYS A 126 1.72 1.80 -5.05
CA LYS A 126 1.44 2.14 -6.44
C LYS A 126 0.94 0.95 -7.25
N VAL A 127 1.58 -0.21 -7.12
CA VAL A 127 1.14 -1.45 -7.79
C VAL A 127 -0.28 -1.85 -7.37
N LEU A 128 -0.60 -1.71 -6.08
CA LEU A 128 -1.93 -2.00 -5.55
C LEU A 128 -2.98 -0.98 -6.02
N GLU A 129 -2.62 0.30 -6.09
CA GLU A 129 -3.48 1.37 -6.62
C GLU A 129 -3.78 1.17 -8.11
N ASP A 130 -2.76 0.90 -8.93
CA ASP A 130 -2.90 0.66 -10.38
C ASP A 130 -3.82 -0.56 -10.68
N LYS A 131 -3.87 -1.54 -9.75
CA LYS A 131 -4.76 -2.70 -9.83
C LYS A 131 -6.13 -2.48 -9.19
N GLY A 132 -6.34 -1.41 -8.42
CA GLY A 132 -7.53 -1.20 -7.61
C GLY A 132 -7.65 -2.15 -6.40
N GLU A 133 -6.53 -2.75 -5.96
CA GLU A 133 -6.49 -3.83 -4.95
C GLU A 133 -5.93 -3.40 -3.58
N VAL A 134 -5.89 -2.09 -3.29
CA VAL A 134 -5.42 -1.54 -1.99
C VAL A 134 -6.23 -2.07 -0.81
N ARG A 135 -7.52 -2.32 -1.01
CA ARG A 135 -8.44 -2.82 0.03
C ARG A 135 -8.50 -4.33 0.11
N SER A 136 -7.90 -5.05 -0.82
CA SER A 136 -7.83 -6.51 -0.78
C SER A 136 -7.09 -7.00 0.47
N LEU A 137 -7.38 -8.21 0.93
CA LEU A 137 -6.73 -8.76 2.11
C LEU A 137 -5.21 -8.82 1.95
N TYR A 138 -4.72 -9.24 0.79
CA TYR A 138 -3.29 -9.29 0.52
C TYR A 138 -2.65 -7.88 0.46
N GLY A 139 -3.39 -6.89 -0.06
CA GLY A 139 -2.96 -5.49 -0.08
C GLY A 139 -2.86 -4.91 1.32
N GLN A 140 -3.87 -5.15 2.17
CA GLN A 140 -3.85 -4.70 3.57
C GLN A 140 -2.71 -5.35 4.37
N ILE A 141 -2.44 -6.64 4.16
CA ILE A 141 -1.33 -7.36 4.82
C ILE A 141 0.00 -6.81 4.32
N ALA A 142 0.18 -6.64 3.01
CA ALA A 142 1.41 -6.09 2.45
C ALA A 142 1.68 -4.68 2.98
N ILE A 143 0.69 -3.78 2.96
CA ILE A 143 0.81 -2.43 3.49
C ILE A 143 1.10 -2.45 5.00
N GLY A 144 0.44 -3.31 5.76
CA GLY A 144 0.69 -3.47 7.20
C GLY A 144 2.14 -3.89 7.49
N ILE A 145 2.68 -4.86 6.74
CA ILE A 145 4.08 -5.30 6.86
C ILE A 145 5.03 -4.15 6.52
N LEU A 146 4.77 -3.40 5.44
CA LEU A 146 5.58 -2.25 5.03
C LEU A 146 5.62 -1.16 6.11
N ILE A 147 4.46 -0.80 6.66
CA ILE A 147 4.38 0.18 7.75
C ILE A 147 5.15 -0.30 8.99
N MET A 148 5.09 -1.60 9.30
CA MET A 148 5.86 -2.16 10.41
C MET A 148 7.38 -2.10 10.13
N GLN A 149 7.80 -2.34 8.90
CA GLN A 149 9.19 -2.15 8.48
C GLN A 149 9.61 -0.68 8.60
N ASP A 150 8.80 0.25 8.12
CA ASP A 150 9.07 1.69 8.24
C ASP A 150 9.24 2.10 9.72
N LEU A 151 8.43 1.54 10.62
CA LEU A 151 8.58 1.73 12.06
C LEU A 151 9.93 1.21 12.58
N PHE A 152 10.37 0.02 12.13
CA PHE A 152 11.69 -0.51 12.48
C PHE A 152 12.82 0.35 11.92
N ALA A 153 12.68 0.90 10.70
CA ALA A 153 13.64 1.83 10.14
C ALA A 153 13.77 3.08 11.03
N VAL A 154 12.66 3.68 11.42
CA VAL A 154 12.64 4.88 12.28
C VAL A 154 13.25 4.59 13.66
N LEU A 155 12.92 3.45 14.26
CA LEU A 155 13.53 3.02 15.53
C LEU A 155 15.05 2.85 15.40
N PHE A 156 15.53 2.22 14.33
CA PHE A 156 16.95 2.10 14.04
C PHE A 156 17.61 3.46 13.86
N ILE A 157 17.01 4.31 13.04
CA ILE A 157 17.49 5.67 12.79
C ILE A 157 17.58 6.45 14.11
N SER A 158 16.61 6.34 14.98
CA SER A 158 16.59 7.01 16.30
C SER A 158 17.67 6.47 17.24
N ALA A 159 17.90 5.17 17.25
CA ALA A 159 18.91 4.53 18.10
C ALA A 159 20.37 4.76 17.62
N SER A 160 20.57 5.00 16.30
CA SER A 160 21.91 5.04 15.70
C SER A 160 22.76 6.26 16.08
N LYS A 161 22.16 7.36 16.58
CA LYS A 161 22.88 8.59 16.90
C LYS A 161 23.62 8.55 18.26
N GLY A 162 23.35 7.54 19.11
CA GLY A 162 24.04 7.39 20.39
C GLY A 162 23.84 8.54 21.41
N GLU A 163 23.05 9.53 21.07
CA GLU A 163 22.71 10.63 21.96
C GLU A 163 21.52 10.23 22.82
N TRP A 164 21.69 10.31 24.12
CA TRP A 164 20.57 10.11 25.06
C TRP A 164 19.56 11.24 24.86
N PRO A 165 18.26 10.92 24.73
CA PRO A 165 17.24 11.95 24.64
C PRO A 165 17.33 12.92 25.82
N SER A 166 17.10 14.20 25.55
CA SER A 166 16.97 15.19 26.60
C SER A 166 15.87 14.76 27.61
N PRO A 167 15.97 15.08 28.90
CA PRO A 167 14.87 14.85 29.85
C PRO A 167 13.53 15.39 29.37
N TRP A 168 13.54 16.44 28.54
CA TRP A 168 12.35 17.01 27.88
C TRP A 168 11.69 16.06 26.87
N ALA A 169 12.38 15.01 26.40
CA ALA A 169 11.79 13.98 25.57
C ALA A 169 10.62 13.25 26.26
N LEU A 170 10.57 13.24 27.60
CA LEU A 170 9.42 12.75 28.35
C LEU A 170 8.13 13.55 28.07
N SER A 171 8.25 14.80 27.61
CA SER A 171 7.08 15.62 27.23
C SER A 171 6.28 15.02 26.05
N ILE A 172 6.91 14.15 25.25
CA ILE A 172 6.23 13.43 24.16
C ILE A 172 5.11 12.53 24.68
N LEU A 173 5.21 12.02 25.89
CA LEU A 173 4.14 11.26 26.53
C LEU A 173 2.86 12.10 26.73
N LEU A 174 2.97 13.43 26.68
CA LEU A 174 1.85 14.36 26.74
C LEU A 174 1.19 14.62 25.35
N LEU A 175 1.80 14.18 24.26
CA LEU A 175 1.24 14.36 22.90
C LEU A 175 -0.20 13.84 22.75
N PRO A 176 -0.61 12.70 23.32
CA PRO A 176 -2.00 12.26 23.26
C PRO A 176 -2.98 13.26 23.89
N LEU A 177 -2.56 14.08 24.87
CA LEU A 177 -3.39 15.11 25.48
C LEU A 177 -3.65 16.29 24.55
N ILE A 178 -2.75 16.55 23.60
CA ILE A 178 -2.87 17.63 22.62
C ILE A 178 -3.77 17.21 21.43
N ARG A 179 -3.99 15.90 21.26
CA ARG A 179 -4.82 15.35 20.17
C ARG A 179 -6.18 16.03 20.01
N PRO A 180 -6.98 16.29 21.05
CA PRO A 180 -8.26 16.97 20.88
C PRO A 180 -8.14 18.40 20.32
N LEU A 181 -7.03 19.09 20.66
CA LEU A 181 -6.73 20.41 20.08
C LEU A 181 -6.37 20.30 18.60
N MET A 182 -5.53 19.34 18.23
CA MET A 182 -5.18 19.07 16.83
C MET A 182 -6.43 18.76 15.99
N PHE A 183 -7.35 17.97 16.53
CA PHE A 183 -8.62 17.64 15.88
C PHE A 183 -9.49 18.88 15.68
N ARG A 184 -9.65 19.74 16.69
CA ARG A 184 -10.40 21.00 16.57
C ARG A 184 -9.79 21.94 15.52
N ILE A 185 -8.48 21.98 15.41
CA ILE A 185 -7.80 22.75 14.35
C ILE A 185 -8.18 22.16 12.99
N LEU A 186 -8.05 20.85 12.83
CA LEU A 186 -8.31 20.15 11.58
C LEU A 186 -9.78 20.25 11.14
N ASP A 187 -10.73 20.24 12.11
CA ASP A 187 -12.16 20.48 11.84
C ASP A 187 -12.41 21.87 11.22
N ARG A 188 -11.67 22.90 11.68
CA ARG A 188 -11.86 24.30 11.26
C ARG A 188 -11.15 24.65 9.95
N VAL A 189 -10.11 23.90 9.58
CA VAL A 189 -9.27 24.18 8.41
C VAL A 189 -10.04 24.08 7.09
N GLY A 190 -11.13 23.29 7.05
CA GLY A 190 -11.88 23.07 5.80
C GLY A 190 -11.15 22.13 4.84
N HIS A 191 -11.14 22.48 3.54
CA HIS A 191 -10.57 21.72 2.45
C HIS A 191 -9.60 22.59 1.63
N GLY A 192 -8.85 21.99 0.71
CA GLY A 192 -7.99 22.70 -0.24
C GLY A 192 -6.66 23.16 0.35
N GLU A 193 -6.24 24.37 0.01
CA GLU A 193 -4.88 24.88 0.27
C GLU A 193 -4.55 24.98 1.77
N VAL A 194 -5.54 25.40 2.59
CA VAL A 194 -5.35 25.52 4.04
C VAL A 194 -5.15 24.15 4.68
N LEU A 195 -5.75 23.08 4.13
CA LEU A 195 -5.52 21.71 4.59
C LEU A 195 -4.09 21.25 4.29
N VAL A 196 -3.55 21.59 3.10
CA VAL A 196 -2.13 21.32 2.76
C VAL A 196 -1.20 22.04 3.71
N LEU A 197 -1.45 23.35 3.93
CA LEU A 197 -0.63 24.17 4.84
C LEU A 197 -0.69 23.64 6.28
N CYS A 198 -1.87 23.22 6.74
CA CYS A 198 -2.06 22.59 8.04
C CYS A 198 -1.26 21.28 8.16
N GLY A 199 -1.26 20.46 7.11
CA GLY A 199 -0.45 19.24 7.05
C GLY A 199 1.05 19.52 7.13
N LEU A 200 1.54 20.52 6.39
CA LEU A 200 2.92 20.98 6.48
C LEU A 200 3.26 21.51 7.88
N PHE A 201 2.38 22.29 8.48
CA PHE A 201 2.56 22.80 9.84
C PHE A 201 2.68 21.65 10.85
N PHE A 202 1.80 20.67 10.79
CA PHE A 202 1.88 19.51 11.67
C PHE A 202 3.11 18.64 11.41
N ALA A 203 3.49 18.44 10.15
CA ALA A 203 4.66 17.63 9.81
C ALA A 203 5.97 18.30 10.23
N LEU A 204 6.15 19.57 9.86
CA LEU A 204 7.45 20.25 9.97
C LEU A 204 7.62 20.96 11.32
N ILE A 205 6.61 21.69 11.79
CA ILE A 205 6.74 22.47 13.03
C ILE A 205 6.43 21.60 14.24
N PHE A 206 5.26 20.97 14.28
CA PHE A 206 4.86 20.12 15.41
C PHE A 206 5.56 18.76 15.42
N GLY A 207 5.81 18.19 14.25
CA GLY A 207 6.55 16.93 14.12
C GLY A 207 8.04 17.15 14.19
N ALA A 208 8.64 17.69 13.15
CA ALA A 208 10.08 17.74 12.99
C ALA A 208 10.76 18.70 13.98
N GLU A 209 10.36 19.97 14.00
CA GLU A 209 11.04 21.01 14.77
C GLU A 209 10.89 20.81 16.29
N LEU A 210 9.67 20.52 16.77
CA LEU A 210 9.43 20.28 18.20
C LEU A 210 10.26 19.09 18.71
N PHE A 211 10.38 18.02 17.91
CA PHE A 211 11.19 16.84 18.28
C PHE A 211 12.69 17.16 18.29
N TYR A 212 13.15 17.95 17.32
CA TYR A 212 14.52 18.43 17.28
C TYR A 212 14.88 19.24 18.55
N LEU A 213 13.98 20.13 18.99
CA LEU A 213 14.18 20.95 20.20
C LEU A 213 14.29 20.11 21.48
N VAL A 214 13.65 18.95 21.56
CA VAL A 214 13.75 18.03 22.71
C VAL A 214 14.86 16.97 22.54
N GLY A 215 15.72 17.12 21.54
CA GLY A 215 16.85 16.23 21.29
C GLY A 215 16.45 14.89 20.66
N LEU A 216 15.30 14.83 19.99
CA LEU A 216 14.85 13.66 19.25
C LEU A 216 14.91 13.91 17.74
N LYS A 217 14.82 12.82 16.96
CA LYS A 217 14.84 12.95 15.50
C LYS A 217 13.58 13.62 14.96
N PRO A 218 13.75 14.60 14.06
CA PRO A 218 12.64 15.23 13.34
C PRO A 218 11.69 14.23 12.67
N ASP A 219 12.26 13.21 12.03
CA ASP A 219 11.54 12.19 11.29
C ASP A 219 10.60 11.37 12.17
N LEU A 220 11.05 11.00 13.39
CA LEU A 220 10.19 10.32 14.37
C LEU A 220 9.02 11.20 14.79
N GLY A 221 9.27 12.51 14.94
CA GLY A 221 8.23 13.46 15.29
C GLY A 221 7.15 13.55 14.22
N ALA A 222 7.55 13.70 12.97
CA ALA A 222 6.63 13.74 11.84
C ALA A 222 5.75 12.48 11.78
N LEU A 223 6.34 11.29 11.93
CA LEU A 223 5.60 10.02 11.96
C LEU A 223 4.60 9.99 13.12
N LEU A 224 5.02 10.30 14.35
CA LEU A 224 4.16 10.24 15.55
C LEU A 224 3.00 11.23 15.48
N ILE A 225 3.23 12.46 15.01
CA ILE A 225 2.17 13.45 14.80
C ILE A 225 1.20 12.98 13.73
N GLY A 226 1.69 12.40 12.62
CA GLY A 226 0.84 11.75 11.62
C GLY A 226 -0.04 10.65 12.21
N MET A 227 0.53 9.77 13.05
CA MET A 227 -0.22 8.70 13.74
C MET A 227 -1.30 9.24 14.67
N LEU A 228 -1.05 10.33 15.40
CA LEU A 228 -2.05 10.96 16.26
C LEU A 228 -3.25 11.49 15.48
N LEU A 229 -3.01 11.96 14.25
CA LEU A 229 -4.04 12.48 13.34
C LEU A 229 -4.74 11.38 12.52
N ALA A 230 -4.17 10.18 12.42
CA ALA A 230 -4.62 9.09 11.53
C ALA A 230 -6.10 8.71 11.69
N SER A 231 -6.65 8.82 12.90
CA SER A 231 -8.06 8.49 13.19
C SER A 231 -9.05 9.62 12.91
N HIS A 232 -8.60 10.77 12.41
CA HIS A 232 -9.48 11.88 12.01
C HIS A 232 -10.01 11.65 10.59
N ASP A 233 -11.27 12.01 10.33
CA ASP A 233 -11.93 11.80 9.02
C ASP A 233 -11.18 12.47 7.86
N LYS A 234 -10.53 13.62 8.12
CA LYS A 234 -9.74 14.36 7.12
C LYS A 234 -8.31 13.84 6.93
N ALA A 235 -7.85 12.85 7.72
CA ALA A 235 -6.47 12.34 7.61
C ALA A 235 -6.17 11.78 6.22
N GLY A 236 -7.12 11.05 5.63
CA GLY A 236 -6.99 10.52 4.28
C GLY A 236 -6.92 11.61 3.19
N GLU A 237 -7.71 12.67 3.34
CA GLU A 237 -7.70 13.83 2.43
C GLU A 237 -6.38 14.61 2.56
N MET A 238 -5.92 14.86 3.79
CA MET A 238 -4.63 15.50 4.05
C MET A 238 -3.46 14.69 3.45
N ALA A 239 -3.46 13.36 3.63
CA ALA A 239 -2.44 12.51 3.05
C ALA A 239 -2.42 12.57 1.51
N LYS A 240 -3.60 12.64 0.86
CA LYS A 240 -3.71 12.83 -0.59
C LYS A 240 -3.23 14.21 -1.03
N ALA A 241 -3.59 15.26 -0.29
CA ALA A 241 -3.20 16.63 -0.59
C ALA A 241 -1.67 16.84 -0.53
N LEU A 242 -1.00 16.20 0.45
CA LEU A 242 0.45 16.23 0.60
C LEU A 242 1.20 15.29 -0.37
N PHE A 243 0.50 14.37 -1.01
CA PHE A 243 1.13 13.33 -1.83
C PHE A 243 2.03 13.91 -2.93
N ASN A 244 1.52 14.83 -3.75
CA ASN A 244 2.27 15.40 -4.86
C ASN A 244 3.49 16.22 -4.39
N LEU A 245 3.35 16.92 -3.27
CA LEU A 245 4.44 17.71 -2.70
C LEU A 245 5.57 16.82 -2.18
N LYS A 246 5.20 15.78 -1.44
CA LYS A 246 6.14 14.76 -0.96
C LYS A 246 6.90 14.10 -2.11
N GLU A 247 6.18 13.68 -3.17
CA GLU A 247 6.80 13.05 -4.35
C GLU A 247 7.80 14.01 -5.03
N LEU A 248 7.45 15.30 -5.16
CA LEU A 248 8.35 16.31 -5.71
C LEU A 248 9.65 16.44 -4.89
N PHE A 249 9.56 16.42 -3.57
CA PHE A 249 10.73 16.52 -2.70
C PHE A 249 11.56 15.24 -2.68
N LEU A 250 10.93 14.07 -2.83
CA LEU A 250 11.63 12.80 -2.96
C LEU A 250 12.47 12.73 -4.26
N VAL A 251 12.14 13.49 -5.31
CA VAL A 251 13.02 13.62 -6.48
C VAL A 251 14.42 14.08 -6.06
N ALA A 252 14.49 15.10 -5.17
CA ALA A 252 15.78 15.60 -4.66
C ALA A 252 16.54 14.50 -3.88
N PHE A 253 15.84 13.71 -3.07
CA PHE A 253 16.45 12.60 -2.34
C PHE A 253 17.10 11.56 -3.27
N PHE A 254 16.40 11.12 -4.32
CA PHE A 254 16.97 10.14 -5.25
C PHE A 254 18.11 10.72 -6.09
N LEU A 255 18.01 11.98 -6.50
CA LEU A 255 19.09 12.70 -7.17
C LEU A 255 20.34 12.78 -6.29
N THR A 256 20.17 13.12 -5.02
CA THR A 256 21.27 13.23 -4.06
C THR A 256 22.01 11.90 -3.91
N ILE A 257 21.29 10.79 -3.84
CA ILE A 257 21.90 9.45 -3.79
C ILE A 257 22.69 9.17 -5.08
N GLY A 258 22.13 9.47 -6.26
CA GLY A 258 22.86 9.28 -7.50
C GLY A 258 24.09 10.19 -7.64
N LEU A 259 24.11 11.32 -6.95
CA LEU A 259 25.24 12.26 -6.92
C LEU A 259 26.38 11.82 -5.98
N THR A 260 26.18 10.82 -5.09
CA THR A 260 27.25 10.37 -4.17
C THR A 260 28.40 9.70 -4.88
N GLY A 261 28.17 8.99 -6.00
CA GLY A 261 29.26 8.35 -6.74
C GLY A 261 28.79 7.61 -7.98
N LEU A 262 29.73 7.18 -8.80
CA LEU A 262 29.46 6.44 -10.04
C LEU A 262 29.52 4.93 -9.83
N PRO A 263 28.64 4.17 -10.50
CA PRO A 263 28.68 2.71 -10.50
C PRO A 263 30.01 2.20 -11.08
N THR A 264 30.64 1.25 -10.39
CA THR A 264 31.78 0.51 -10.88
C THR A 264 31.34 -0.90 -11.31
N TRP A 265 32.22 -1.64 -11.98
CA TRP A 265 31.96 -3.03 -12.30
C TRP A 265 31.68 -3.87 -11.05
N GLU A 266 32.51 -3.73 -10.01
CA GLU A 266 32.31 -4.46 -8.75
C GLU A 266 30.99 -4.13 -8.07
N THR A 267 30.64 -2.84 -7.94
CA THR A 267 29.37 -2.43 -7.33
C THR A 267 28.18 -2.95 -8.12
N SER A 268 28.28 -3.00 -9.47
CA SER A 268 27.22 -3.52 -10.33
C SER A 268 27.05 -5.04 -10.19
N VAL A 269 28.14 -5.80 -10.12
CA VAL A 269 28.11 -7.25 -9.90
C VAL A 269 27.57 -7.59 -8.52
N VAL A 270 27.98 -6.89 -7.47
CA VAL A 270 27.46 -7.11 -6.12
C VAL A 270 25.98 -6.71 -6.02
N ALA A 271 25.55 -5.62 -6.68
CA ALA A 271 24.14 -5.26 -6.75
C ALA A 271 23.30 -6.35 -7.46
N LEU A 272 23.79 -6.90 -8.56
CA LEU A 272 23.13 -8.01 -9.26
C LEU A 272 23.05 -9.26 -8.37
N LEU A 273 24.11 -9.61 -7.65
CA LEU A 273 24.13 -10.71 -6.70
C LEU A 273 23.05 -10.50 -5.60
N VAL A 274 22.95 -9.28 -5.05
CA VAL A 274 21.93 -8.93 -4.08
C VAL A 274 20.52 -9.12 -4.67
N VAL A 275 20.30 -8.72 -5.93
CA VAL A 275 19.01 -8.89 -6.61
C VAL A 275 18.69 -10.37 -6.88
N LEU A 276 19.69 -11.20 -7.14
CA LEU A 276 19.49 -12.65 -7.29
C LEU A 276 19.02 -13.33 -6.00
N VAL A 277 19.19 -12.71 -4.84
CA VAL A 277 18.63 -13.18 -3.56
C VAL A 277 17.14 -12.85 -3.41
N LEU A 278 16.61 -11.92 -4.20
CA LEU A 278 15.21 -11.48 -4.10
C LEU A 278 14.18 -12.63 -4.18
N PRO A 279 14.31 -13.65 -5.05
CA PRO A 279 13.39 -14.79 -5.05
C PRO A 279 13.33 -15.53 -3.71
N LEU A 280 14.45 -15.63 -2.98
CA LEU A 280 14.49 -16.26 -1.65
C LEU A 280 13.78 -15.38 -0.61
N LYS A 281 13.94 -14.05 -0.70
CA LYS A 281 13.20 -13.08 0.12
C LYS A 281 11.69 -13.22 -0.11
N VAL A 282 11.26 -13.33 -1.37
CA VAL A 282 9.86 -13.55 -1.76
C VAL A 282 9.32 -14.89 -1.25
N ALA A 283 10.11 -15.97 -1.41
CA ALA A 283 9.72 -17.29 -0.90
C ALA A 283 9.55 -17.28 0.63
N LEU A 284 10.35 -16.50 1.34
CA LEU A 284 10.25 -16.34 2.78
C LEU A 284 8.95 -15.61 3.17
N TYR A 285 8.56 -14.54 2.46
CA TYR A 285 7.26 -13.88 2.67
C TYR A 285 6.09 -14.84 2.41
N PHE A 286 6.15 -15.59 1.32
CA PHE A 286 5.14 -16.60 1.00
C PHE A 286 5.04 -17.65 2.11
N ALA A 287 6.16 -18.19 2.58
CA ALA A 287 6.19 -19.21 3.63
C ALA A 287 5.60 -18.68 4.95
N LEU A 288 5.99 -17.49 5.38
CA LEU A 288 5.47 -16.87 6.60
C LEU A 288 3.97 -16.59 6.48
N SER A 289 3.50 -16.02 5.37
CA SER A 289 2.07 -15.78 5.13
C SER A 289 1.26 -17.09 5.15
N SER A 290 1.77 -18.14 4.54
CA SER A 290 1.16 -19.47 4.57
C SER A 290 1.14 -20.07 5.98
N LEU A 291 2.18 -19.79 6.81
CA LEU A 291 2.21 -20.22 8.22
C LEU A 291 1.11 -19.56 9.06
N PHE A 292 0.67 -18.35 8.73
CA PHE A 292 -0.48 -17.70 9.36
C PHE A 292 -1.84 -18.17 8.81
N GLY A 293 -1.84 -19.14 7.91
CA GLY A 293 -3.06 -19.75 7.37
C GLY A 293 -3.69 -18.96 6.23
N LEU A 294 -2.97 -18.02 5.63
CA LEU A 294 -3.43 -17.34 4.42
C LEU A 294 -3.45 -18.31 3.23
N ARG A 295 -4.41 -18.14 2.31
CA ARG A 295 -4.47 -18.93 1.09
C ARG A 295 -3.20 -18.72 0.25
N ALA A 296 -2.84 -19.71 -0.53
CA ALA A 296 -1.67 -19.67 -1.39
C ALA A 296 -1.69 -18.45 -2.35
N ARG A 297 -2.89 -18.08 -2.86
CA ARG A 297 -3.06 -16.88 -3.69
C ARG A 297 -2.74 -15.60 -2.92
N THR A 298 -3.36 -15.41 -1.77
CA THR A 298 -3.16 -14.24 -0.89
C THR A 298 -1.68 -14.13 -0.49
N SER A 299 -1.07 -15.26 -0.09
CA SER A 299 0.35 -15.34 0.30
C SER A 299 1.29 -14.99 -0.86
N MET A 300 1.00 -15.45 -2.08
CA MET A 300 1.83 -15.17 -3.25
C MET A 300 1.70 -13.71 -3.70
N LEU A 301 0.47 -13.17 -3.77
CA LEU A 301 0.23 -11.79 -4.19
C LEU A 301 0.84 -10.79 -3.20
N SER A 302 0.72 -11.03 -1.89
CA SER A 302 1.38 -10.19 -0.89
C SER A 302 2.91 -10.29 -0.99
N ALA A 303 3.46 -11.50 -1.19
CA ALA A 303 4.91 -11.68 -1.37
C ALA A 303 5.45 -10.97 -2.62
N PHE A 304 4.68 -10.96 -3.72
CA PHE A 304 5.07 -10.25 -4.95
C PHE A 304 5.00 -8.73 -4.79
N ALA A 305 4.01 -8.19 -4.07
CA ALA A 305 3.95 -6.77 -3.74
C ALA A 305 5.17 -6.33 -2.92
N LEU A 306 5.71 -7.23 -2.08
CA LEU A 306 6.90 -7.02 -1.23
C LEU A 306 8.22 -7.44 -1.90
N ALA A 307 8.20 -7.86 -3.19
CA ALA A 307 9.33 -8.40 -3.94
C ALA A 307 10.28 -7.31 -4.46
N ASN A 308 10.72 -6.41 -3.61
CA ASN A 308 11.59 -5.29 -3.96
C ASN A 308 12.46 -4.88 -2.77
N TYR A 309 13.39 -3.97 -3.00
CA TYR A 309 14.13 -3.28 -1.96
C TYR A 309 13.54 -1.88 -1.72
N SER A 310 13.92 -1.23 -0.59
CA SER A 310 13.32 0.02 -0.15
C SER A 310 14.31 1.17 -0.13
N GLU A 311 13.79 2.36 -0.36
CA GLU A 311 14.44 3.63 -0.08
C GLU A 311 14.87 3.77 1.40
N PHE A 312 14.13 3.16 2.34
CA PHE A 312 14.54 3.11 3.74
C PHE A 312 15.83 2.31 3.94
N GLY A 313 16.05 1.27 3.16
CA GLY A 313 17.33 0.56 3.11
C GLY A 313 18.49 1.48 2.74
N LEU A 314 18.28 2.39 1.77
CA LEU A 314 19.29 3.41 1.42
C LEU A 314 19.53 4.41 2.54
N ILE A 315 18.49 4.85 3.26
CA ILE A 315 18.62 5.75 4.41
C ILE A 315 19.43 5.08 5.52
N VAL A 316 19.14 3.82 5.84
CA VAL A 316 19.88 3.01 6.83
C VAL A 316 21.34 2.87 6.41
N ALA A 317 21.60 2.59 5.12
CA ALA A 317 22.94 2.49 4.58
C ALA A 317 23.69 3.83 4.63
N ALA A 318 23.04 4.95 4.30
CA ALA A 318 23.64 6.27 4.39
C ALA A 318 24.07 6.62 5.81
N ILE A 319 23.29 6.23 6.82
CA ILE A 319 23.66 6.39 8.22
C ILE A 319 24.85 5.49 8.56
N GLY A 320 24.85 4.25 8.09
CA GLY A 320 25.96 3.32 8.26
C GLY A 320 27.27 3.82 7.65
N TRP A 321 27.21 4.45 6.49
CA TRP A 321 28.35 5.10 5.85
C TRP A 321 28.84 6.31 6.67
N LYS A 322 27.95 7.23 7.03
CA LYS A 322 28.28 8.40 7.85
C LYS A 322 28.89 8.05 9.22
N SER A 323 28.54 6.87 9.76
CA SER A 323 29.11 6.35 11.01
C SER A 323 30.36 5.48 10.81
N GLY A 324 30.85 5.34 9.58
CA GLY A 324 32.07 4.58 9.27
C GLY A 324 31.91 3.05 9.33
N LEU A 325 30.68 2.53 9.43
CA LEU A 325 30.41 1.09 9.50
C LEU A 325 30.49 0.40 8.14
N ILE A 326 30.12 1.09 7.06
CA ILE A 326 30.19 0.59 5.69
C ILE A 326 30.83 1.63 4.77
N SER A 327 31.43 1.18 3.66
CA SER A 327 32.03 2.08 2.67
C SER A 327 30.94 2.75 1.80
N GLU A 328 31.29 3.88 1.19
CA GLU A 328 30.44 4.59 0.23
C GLU A 328 29.95 3.71 -0.92
N GLN A 329 30.79 2.77 -1.37
CA GLN A 329 30.45 1.83 -2.44
C GLN A 329 29.20 1.00 -2.12
N TRP A 330 28.90 0.72 -0.85
CA TRP A 330 27.68 0.04 -0.44
C TRP A 330 26.42 0.87 -0.68
N LEU A 331 26.50 2.21 -0.62
CA LEU A 331 25.38 3.06 -1.02
C LEU A 331 25.06 2.90 -2.50
N ILE A 332 26.10 2.87 -3.35
CA ILE A 332 25.95 2.65 -4.79
C ILE A 332 25.37 1.25 -5.06
N VAL A 333 25.87 0.21 -4.38
CA VAL A 333 25.30 -1.14 -4.47
C VAL A 333 23.81 -1.16 -4.12
N MET A 334 23.42 -0.53 -3.03
CA MET A 334 22.02 -0.51 -2.59
C MET A 334 21.14 0.30 -3.53
N ALA A 335 21.63 1.43 -4.06
CA ALA A 335 20.94 2.23 -5.05
C ALA A 335 20.69 1.45 -6.35
N LEU A 336 21.69 0.73 -6.82
CA LEU A 336 21.58 -0.16 -7.99
C LEU A 336 20.63 -1.35 -7.70
N ALA A 337 20.79 -1.99 -6.55
CA ALA A 337 19.93 -3.11 -6.14
C ALA A 337 18.46 -2.68 -6.03
N LEU A 338 18.18 -1.51 -5.48
CA LEU A 338 16.85 -0.90 -5.46
C LEU A 338 16.28 -0.79 -6.88
N SER A 339 17.04 -0.15 -7.79
CA SER A 339 16.62 0.07 -9.17
C SER A 339 16.38 -1.25 -9.92
N PHE A 340 17.30 -2.20 -9.84
CA PHE A 340 17.16 -3.50 -10.47
C PHE A 340 16.00 -4.29 -9.88
N SER A 341 15.76 -4.17 -8.56
CA SER A 341 14.61 -4.83 -7.94
C SER A 341 13.28 -4.31 -8.47
N PHE A 342 13.15 -3.01 -8.74
CA PHE A 342 11.94 -2.44 -9.33
C PHE A 342 11.73 -2.89 -10.77
N ILE A 343 12.81 -2.94 -11.57
CA ILE A 343 12.76 -3.44 -12.95
C ILE A 343 12.27 -4.91 -12.96
N LEU A 344 12.72 -5.73 -12.02
CA LEU A 344 12.30 -7.13 -11.92
C LEU A 344 10.89 -7.28 -11.35
N SER A 345 10.54 -6.48 -10.35
CA SER A 345 9.27 -6.59 -9.61
C SER A 345 8.06 -6.05 -10.40
N SER A 346 8.27 -5.10 -11.31
CA SER A 346 7.19 -4.53 -12.13
C SER A 346 6.51 -5.60 -13.00
N PRO A 347 7.21 -6.35 -13.89
CA PRO A 347 6.58 -7.40 -14.67
C PRO A 347 6.09 -8.57 -13.80
N LEU A 348 6.79 -8.90 -12.70
CA LEU A 348 6.35 -9.93 -11.76
C LEU A 348 4.96 -9.63 -11.19
N ASN A 349 4.73 -8.40 -10.77
CA ASN A 349 3.44 -7.97 -10.27
C ASN A 349 2.38 -7.86 -11.36
N SER A 350 2.72 -7.35 -12.54
CA SER A 350 1.76 -7.23 -13.66
C SER A 350 1.22 -8.60 -14.11
N HIS A 351 2.05 -9.63 -14.07
CA HIS A 351 1.68 -10.98 -14.48
C HIS A 351 1.38 -11.93 -13.29
N ALA A 352 1.22 -11.39 -12.08
CA ALA A 352 1.07 -12.19 -10.87
C ALA A 352 -0.08 -13.21 -10.93
N LEU A 353 -1.22 -12.84 -11.50
CA LEU A 353 -2.36 -13.75 -11.65
C LEU A 353 -2.07 -14.87 -12.66
N LEU A 354 -1.42 -14.57 -13.78
CA LEU A 354 -0.99 -15.58 -14.75
C LEU A 354 0.00 -16.57 -14.13
N ILE A 355 0.96 -16.05 -13.36
CA ILE A 355 1.92 -16.87 -12.62
C ILE A 355 1.18 -17.78 -11.62
N TYR A 356 0.19 -17.26 -10.90
CA TYR A 356 -0.62 -18.05 -10.00
C TYR A 356 -1.41 -19.15 -10.72
N GLN A 357 -1.98 -18.87 -11.87
CA GLN A 357 -2.70 -19.87 -12.67
C GLN A 357 -1.81 -21.07 -13.01
N HIS A 358 -0.53 -20.86 -13.29
CA HIS A 358 0.43 -21.92 -13.61
C HIS A 358 0.99 -22.61 -12.35
N LEU A 359 1.36 -21.84 -11.33
CA LEU A 359 2.01 -22.35 -10.12
C LEU A 359 1.04 -22.71 -9.00
N GLY A 360 -0.22 -22.30 -9.06
CA GLY A 360 -1.19 -22.43 -7.98
C GLY A 360 -1.39 -23.88 -7.52
N ARG A 361 -1.34 -24.84 -8.45
CA ARG A 361 -1.42 -26.28 -8.11
C ARG A 361 -0.30 -26.71 -7.15
N TYR A 362 0.90 -26.17 -7.34
CA TYR A 362 2.06 -26.48 -6.48
C TYR A 362 1.98 -25.67 -5.17
N LEU A 363 1.62 -24.39 -5.25
CA LEU A 363 1.54 -23.49 -4.11
C LEU A 363 0.44 -23.89 -3.13
N ASN A 364 -0.68 -24.40 -3.62
CA ASN A 364 -1.78 -24.87 -2.79
C ASN A 364 -1.39 -26.04 -1.87
N ARG A 365 -0.32 -26.77 -2.16
CA ARG A 365 0.21 -27.83 -1.28
C ARG A 365 0.74 -27.29 0.05
N PHE A 366 1.16 -26.00 0.06
CA PHE A 366 1.65 -25.34 1.26
C PHE A 366 0.55 -24.65 2.05
N GLN A 367 -0.68 -24.65 1.53
CA GLN A 367 -1.85 -24.08 2.20
C GLN A 367 -2.24 -24.93 3.40
N ARG A 368 -2.39 -24.28 4.57
CA ARG A 368 -2.83 -24.98 5.78
C ARG A 368 -4.31 -25.33 5.72
N ALA A 369 -4.70 -26.45 6.34
CA ALA A 369 -6.11 -26.85 6.47
C ALA A 369 -6.92 -25.81 7.26
N ARG A 370 -6.33 -25.24 8.33
CA ARG A 370 -6.96 -24.15 9.10
C ARG A 370 -6.62 -22.80 8.46
N GLN A 371 -7.54 -22.30 7.66
CA GLN A 371 -7.38 -21.00 7.00
C GLN A 371 -7.66 -19.84 7.94
N HIS A 372 -6.98 -18.70 7.67
CA HIS A 372 -7.21 -17.45 8.37
C HIS A 372 -8.67 -17.01 8.24
N PRO A 373 -9.32 -16.51 9.33
CA PRO A 373 -10.76 -16.17 9.28
C PRO A 373 -11.12 -15.21 8.15
N SER A 374 -10.29 -14.19 7.90
CA SER A 374 -10.51 -13.21 6.83
C SER A 374 -10.21 -13.72 5.42
N ASP A 375 -9.62 -14.92 5.28
CA ASP A 375 -9.23 -15.50 3.99
C ASP A 375 -10.05 -16.78 3.64
N ARG A 376 -11.05 -17.10 4.45
CA ARG A 376 -11.93 -18.25 4.17
C ARG A 376 -12.81 -17.95 2.96
N PRO A 377 -13.18 -18.99 2.19
CA PRO A 377 -14.21 -18.85 1.16
C PRO A 377 -15.50 -18.31 1.76
N LEU A 378 -16.15 -17.42 1.02
CA LEU A 378 -17.46 -16.90 1.37
C LEU A 378 -18.52 -17.80 0.75
N GLU A 379 -19.12 -18.65 1.58
CA GLU A 379 -20.17 -19.57 1.16
C GLU A 379 -21.53 -18.90 1.33
N LEU A 380 -22.12 -18.43 0.24
CA LEU A 380 -23.47 -17.85 0.24
C LEU A 380 -24.57 -18.92 0.19
N GLY A 381 -24.20 -20.19 0.16
CA GLY A 381 -25.14 -21.26 -0.10
C GLY A 381 -25.64 -21.22 -1.55
N ASN A 382 -26.96 -21.40 -1.74
CA ASN A 382 -27.59 -21.39 -3.06
C ASN A 382 -28.56 -20.20 -3.20
N PRO A 383 -28.08 -18.93 -3.23
CA PRO A 383 -28.98 -17.81 -3.44
C PRO A 383 -29.52 -17.80 -4.87
N GLU A 384 -30.76 -17.34 -5.05
CA GLU A 384 -31.32 -17.06 -6.38
C GLU A 384 -31.14 -15.61 -6.77
N ALA A 385 -30.98 -14.70 -5.80
CA ALA A 385 -30.72 -13.30 -6.02
C ALA A 385 -29.65 -12.75 -5.07
N LEU A 386 -28.76 -11.89 -5.60
CA LEU A 386 -27.79 -11.11 -4.85
C LEU A 386 -28.06 -9.61 -4.99
N VAL A 387 -27.92 -8.87 -3.91
CA VAL A 387 -28.00 -7.40 -3.89
C VAL A 387 -26.67 -6.86 -3.38
N PHE A 388 -25.95 -6.15 -4.23
CA PHE A 388 -24.71 -5.48 -3.88
C PHE A 388 -24.95 -4.02 -3.48
N GLY A 389 -24.52 -3.66 -2.26
CA GLY A 389 -24.73 -2.36 -1.65
C GLY A 389 -26.06 -2.29 -0.92
N MET A 390 -26.04 -2.54 0.39
CA MET A 390 -27.21 -2.54 1.27
C MET A 390 -27.50 -1.16 1.88
N GLY A 391 -27.34 -0.10 1.07
CA GLY A 391 -27.83 1.25 1.39
C GLY A 391 -29.36 1.33 1.29
N ARG A 392 -29.92 2.56 1.28
CA ARG A 392 -31.38 2.77 1.23
C ARG A 392 -32.06 2.03 0.05
N ILE A 393 -31.48 2.15 -1.16
CA ILE A 393 -32.01 1.51 -2.36
C ILE A 393 -31.85 0.00 -2.29
N GLY A 394 -30.64 -0.48 -1.94
CA GLY A 394 -30.36 -1.90 -1.86
C GLY A 394 -31.20 -2.62 -0.80
N ALA A 395 -31.43 -2.02 0.36
CA ALA A 395 -32.31 -2.57 1.37
C ALA A 395 -33.75 -2.69 0.88
N GLY A 396 -34.27 -1.65 0.20
CA GLY A 396 -35.59 -1.70 -0.41
C GLY A 396 -35.71 -2.76 -1.50
N CYS A 397 -34.67 -2.90 -2.37
CA CYS A 397 -34.59 -3.98 -3.35
C CYS A 397 -34.57 -5.35 -2.69
N TYR A 398 -33.76 -5.53 -1.63
CA TYR A 398 -33.67 -6.78 -0.88
C TYR A 398 -35.04 -7.18 -0.32
N ASP A 399 -35.72 -6.26 0.38
CA ASP A 399 -37.04 -6.53 0.99
C ASP A 399 -38.09 -6.88 -0.06
N SER A 400 -38.11 -6.16 -1.18
CA SER A 400 -39.02 -6.47 -2.30
C SER A 400 -38.73 -7.81 -2.95
N LEU A 401 -37.45 -8.17 -3.13
CA LEU A 401 -37.06 -9.47 -3.67
C LEU A 401 -37.37 -10.60 -2.69
N ARG A 402 -37.12 -10.39 -1.39
CA ARG A 402 -37.44 -11.37 -0.34
C ARG A 402 -38.93 -11.65 -0.27
N ALA A 403 -39.77 -10.63 -0.43
CA ALA A 403 -41.22 -10.80 -0.47
C ALA A 403 -41.70 -11.66 -1.67
N ARG A 404 -40.95 -11.63 -2.81
CA ARG A 404 -41.27 -12.38 -4.04
C ARG A 404 -40.64 -13.74 -4.13
N PHE A 405 -39.40 -13.91 -3.67
CA PHE A 405 -38.59 -15.11 -3.86
C PHE A 405 -38.35 -15.86 -2.54
N GLY A 406 -38.70 -15.27 -1.39
CA GLY A 406 -38.44 -15.85 -0.08
C GLY A 406 -36.99 -15.68 0.39
N ASP A 407 -36.52 -16.56 1.28
CA ASP A 407 -35.20 -16.45 1.95
C ASP A 407 -34.01 -16.88 1.07
N VAL A 408 -34.16 -16.86 -0.25
CA VAL A 408 -33.10 -17.15 -1.23
C VAL A 408 -32.36 -15.91 -1.69
N VAL A 409 -32.66 -14.74 -1.11
CA VAL A 409 -32.00 -13.45 -1.39
C VAL A 409 -30.89 -13.21 -0.39
N VAL A 410 -29.71 -12.76 -0.85
CA VAL A 410 -28.57 -12.39 -0.01
C VAL A 410 -28.10 -10.98 -0.37
N GLY A 411 -27.92 -10.15 0.63
CA GLY A 411 -27.29 -8.84 0.50
C GLY A 411 -25.79 -8.92 0.73
N ILE A 412 -25.02 -8.10 0.01
CA ILE A 412 -23.57 -7.91 0.21
C ILE A 412 -23.32 -6.44 0.56
N GLU A 413 -22.66 -6.21 1.69
CA GLU A 413 -22.35 -4.87 2.18
C GLU A 413 -20.89 -4.84 2.68
N HIS A 414 -20.18 -3.74 2.41
CA HIS A 414 -18.78 -3.59 2.78
C HIS A 414 -18.58 -3.02 4.20
N ASP A 415 -19.58 -2.34 4.74
CA ASP A 415 -19.55 -1.72 6.07
C ASP A 415 -20.00 -2.72 7.14
N PRO A 416 -19.09 -3.15 8.06
CA PRO A 416 -19.44 -4.12 9.10
C PRO A 416 -20.58 -3.66 10.02
N LEU A 417 -20.70 -2.36 10.28
CA LEU A 417 -21.76 -1.83 11.16
C LEU A 417 -23.12 -1.95 10.48
N LYS A 418 -23.21 -1.66 9.18
CA LYS A 418 -24.44 -1.84 8.41
C LYS A 418 -24.80 -3.33 8.27
N VAL A 419 -23.82 -4.21 8.06
CA VAL A 419 -24.06 -5.66 8.04
C VAL A 419 -24.70 -6.10 9.35
N GLN A 420 -24.16 -5.66 10.49
CA GLN A 420 -24.73 -6.00 11.78
C GLN A 420 -26.16 -5.46 11.93
N GLN A 421 -26.41 -4.19 11.58
CA GLN A 421 -27.75 -3.60 11.63
C GLN A 421 -28.75 -4.38 10.78
N HIS A 422 -28.42 -4.73 9.53
CA HIS A 422 -29.31 -5.50 8.66
C HIS A 422 -29.58 -6.90 9.20
N ARG A 423 -28.60 -7.55 9.82
CA ARG A 423 -28.79 -8.84 10.47
C ARG A 423 -29.72 -8.75 11.68
N GLU A 424 -29.62 -7.68 12.48
CA GLU A 424 -30.54 -7.40 13.58
C GLU A 424 -31.97 -7.13 13.08
N GLU A 425 -32.11 -6.53 11.89
CA GLU A 425 -33.40 -6.35 11.19
C GLU A 425 -33.89 -7.65 10.50
N GLY A 426 -33.20 -8.78 10.66
CA GLY A 426 -33.59 -10.08 10.10
C GLY A 426 -33.31 -10.26 8.62
N ARG A 427 -32.44 -9.43 8.03
CA ARG A 427 -31.96 -9.60 6.64
C ARG A 427 -30.73 -10.48 6.58
N ARG A 428 -30.66 -11.33 5.58
CA ARG A 428 -29.47 -12.15 5.31
C ARG A 428 -28.45 -11.33 4.53
N VAL A 429 -27.51 -10.70 5.24
CA VAL A 429 -26.47 -9.84 4.68
C VAL A 429 -25.10 -10.36 5.07
N GLU A 430 -24.21 -10.48 4.09
CA GLU A 430 -22.85 -10.90 4.28
C GLU A 430 -21.87 -9.73 4.04
N LEU A 431 -20.78 -9.75 4.83
CA LEU A 431 -19.72 -8.75 4.70
C LEU A 431 -18.89 -9.05 3.46
N GLY A 432 -18.84 -8.09 2.54
CA GLY A 432 -18.04 -8.23 1.32
C GLY A 432 -17.91 -6.90 0.59
N ASP A 433 -16.75 -6.64 0.02
CA ASP A 433 -16.52 -5.50 -0.86
C ASP A 433 -16.51 -5.98 -2.31
N ALA A 434 -17.55 -5.64 -3.05
CA ALA A 434 -17.69 -6.01 -4.46
C ALA A 434 -16.64 -5.35 -5.37
N THR A 435 -15.96 -4.31 -4.88
CA THR A 435 -14.85 -3.65 -5.60
C THR A 435 -13.51 -4.34 -5.35
N ASP A 436 -13.46 -5.33 -4.47
CA ASP A 436 -12.27 -6.13 -4.19
C ASP A 436 -12.25 -7.39 -5.07
N SER A 437 -11.21 -7.53 -5.87
CA SER A 437 -11.01 -8.74 -6.70
C SER A 437 -10.91 -10.02 -5.87
N ASP A 438 -10.39 -9.93 -4.65
CA ASP A 438 -10.25 -11.06 -3.73
C ASP A 438 -11.63 -11.57 -3.20
N PHE A 439 -12.62 -10.67 -3.11
CA PHE A 439 -14.00 -11.04 -2.82
C PHE A 439 -14.53 -12.04 -3.86
N TRP A 440 -14.33 -11.77 -5.15
CA TRP A 440 -14.81 -12.61 -6.25
C TRP A 440 -14.16 -14.00 -6.25
N ASP A 441 -12.89 -14.09 -5.89
CA ASP A 441 -12.20 -15.37 -5.74
C ASP A 441 -12.67 -16.19 -4.54
N LYS A 442 -13.18 -15.52 -3.50
CA LYS A 442 -13.76 -16.15 -2.31
C LYS A 442 -15.22 -16.54 -2.49
N LEU A 443 -15.91 -15.82 -3.38
CA LEU A 443 -17.35 -16.00 -3.59
C LEU A 443 -17.63 -17.42 -4.13
N ARG A 444 -18.47 -18.14 -3.43
CA ARG A 444 -19.03 -19.43 -3.86
C ARG A 444 -20.54 -19.28 -3.91
N THR A 445 -21.03 -19.19 -5.13
CA THR A 445 -22.47 -19.22 -5.43
C THR A 445 -22.80 -20.58 -6.04
N GLY A 446 -23.92 -21.14 -5.64
CA GLY A 446 -24.43 -22.34 -6.34
C GLY A 446 -24.98 -21.97 -7.73
N ASP A 447 -25.29 -22.98 -8.54
CA ASP A 447 -25.79 -22.84 -9.92
C ASP A 447 -27.20 -22.22 -10.02
N ARG A 448 -27.80 -21.81 -8.90
CA ARG A 448 -29.17 -21.26 -8.83
C ARG A 448 -29.24 -19.74 -8.96
N LEU A 449 -28.11 -19.03 -8.94
CA LEU A 449 -28.08 -17.58 -8.99
C LEU A 449 -28.62 -17.10 -10.35
N ARG A 450 -29.77 -16.40 -10.35
CA ARG A 450 -30.47 -15.93 -11.55
C ARG A 450 -30.46 -14.42 -11.70
N LEU A 451 -30.33 -13.69 -10.57
CA LEU A 451 -30.46 -12.24 -10.54
C LEU A 451 -29.37 -11.62 -9.66
N VAL A 452 -28.71 -10.61 -10.19
CA VAL A 452 -27.79 -9.73 -9.45
C VAL A 452 -28.25 -8.30 -9.59
N MET A 453 -28.42 -7.61 -8.46
CA MET A 453 -28.75 -6.19 -8.39
C MET A 453 -27.58 -5.37 -7.85
N LEU A 454 -27.18 -4.36 -8.61
CA LEU A 454 -26.10 -3.45 -8.26
C LEU A 454 -26.71 -2.14 -7.76
N ALA A 455 -26.70 -1.94 -6.43
CA ALA A 455 -27.29 -0.78 -5.77
C ALA A 455 -26.27 0.02 -4.95
N MET A 456 -24.99 -0.04 -5.35
CA MET A 456 -23.92 0.71 -4.68
C MET A 456 -23.99 2.21 -5.04
N PRO A 457 -23.55 3.10 -4.12
CA PRO A 457 -23.74 4.54 -4.29
C PRO A 457 -22.85 5.16 -5.38
N HIS A 458 -21.75 4.49 -5.74
CA HIS A 458 -20.78 4.98 -6.72
C HIS A 458 -20.87 4.19 -8.03
N HIS A 459 -21.04 4.91 -9.15
CA HIS A 459 -21.12 4.32 -10.49
C HIS A 459 -19.92 3.40 -10.79
N HIS A 460 -18.70 3.84 -10.50
CA HIS A 460 -17.49 3.05 -10.71
C HIS A 460 -17.52 1.68 -9.98
N SER A 461 -18.13 1.62 -8.81
CA SER A 461 -18.29 0.35 -8.07
C SER A 461 -19.26 -0.59 -8.78
N ASN A 462 -20.39 -0.06 -9.30
CA ASN A 462 -21.35 -0.84 -10.08
C ASN A 462 -20.72 -1.35 -11.38
N LEU A 463 -19.97 -0.49 -12.08
CA LEU A 463 -19.28 -0.82 -13.34
C LEU A 463 -18.21 -1.91 -13.13
N PHE A 464 -17.39 -1.77 -12.08
CA PHE A 464 -16.39 -2.77 -11.71
C PHE A 464 -17.06 -4.12 -11.42
N THR A 465 -18.10 -4.13 -10.59
CA THR A 465 -18.85 -5.34 -10.22
C THR A 465 -19.47 -6.02 -11.43
N ALA A 466 -20.10 -5.27 -12.32
CA ALA A 466 -20.64 -5.78 -13.59
C ALA A 466 -19.54 -6.41 -14.46
N SER A 467 -18.37 -5.78 -14.55
CA SER A 467 -17.23 -6.31 -15.30
C SER A 467 -16.67 -7.62 -14.69
N GLN A 468 -16.68 -7.76 -13.37
CA GLN A 468 -16.27 -9.00 -12.69
C GLN A 468 -17.27 -10.14 -12.90
N LEU A 469 -18.58 -9.86 -12.86
CA LEU A 469 -19.63 -10.83 -13.19
C LEU A 469 -19.46 -11.36 -14.63
N ARG A 470 -19.19 -10.48 -15.57
CA ARG A 470 -18.90 -10.86 -16.96
C ARG A 470 -17.66 -11.75 -17.09
N LYS A 471 -16.59 -11.43 -16.35
CA LYS A 471 -15.34 -12.24 -16.32
C LYS A 471 -15.54 -13.62 -15.67
N SER A 472 -16.47 -13.74 -14.75
CA SER A 472 -16.83 -15.01 -14.10
C SER A 472 -17.79 -15.88 -14.90
N ASP A 473 -18.08 -15.48 -16.15
CA ASP A 473 -19.02 -16.17 -17.07
C ASP A 473 -20.44 -16.32 -16.50
N TYR A 474 -20.85 -15.35 -15.68
CA TYR A 474 -22.21 -15.33 -15.12
C TYR A 474 -23.24 -15.08 -16.22
N GLN A 475 -24.23 -16.01 -16.32
CA GLN A 475 -25.27 -16.00 -17.37
C GLN A 475 -26.62 -15.48 -16.88
N GLY A 476 -26.75 -15.16 -15.60
CA GLY A 476 -27.99 -14.61 -15.04
C GLY A 476 -28.20 -13.13 -15.39
N ARG A 477 -29.37 -12.61 -15.00
CA ARG A 477 -29.71 -11.19 -15.22
C ARG A 477 -28.95 -10.29 -14.26
N VAL A 478 -28.39 -9.20 -14.80
CA VAL A 478 -27.74 -8.15 -14.00
C VAL A 478 -28.54 -6.86 -14.17
N ALA A 479 -28.98 -6.29 -13.06
CA ALA A 479 -29.65 -4.99 -13.04
C ALA A 479 -28.84 -3.99 -12.20
N ALA A 480 -28.82 -2.72 -12.60
CA ALA A 480 -28.08 -1.69 -11.87
C ALA A 480 -28.88 -0.41 -11.71
N VAL A 481 -28.63 0.30 -10.62
CA VAL A 481 -29.16 1.67 -10.38
C VAL A 481 -28.13 2.68 -10.87
N VAL A 482 -28.60 3.68 -11.61
CA VAL A 482 -27.80 4.81 -12.09
C VAL A 482 -28.43 6.14 -11.70
N ARG A 483 -27.63 7.20 -11.78
CA ARG A 483 -28.08 8.58 -11.54
C ARG A 483 -28.22 9.37 -12.84
N PHE A 484 -27.37 9.07 -13.81
CA PHE A 484 -27.28 9.79 -15.09
C PHE A 484 -27.34 8.81 -16.27
N ASN A 485 -27.75 9.30 -17.43
CA ASN A 485 -27.95 8.47 -18.63
C ASN A 485 -26.64 7.98 -19.25
N ASP A 486 -25.55 8.74 -19.15
CA ASP A 486 -24.20 8.33 -19.55
C ASP A 486 -23.70 7.11 -18.76
N GLU A 487 -24.00 7.05 -17.45
CA GLU A 487 -23.70 5.87 -16.62
C GLU A 487 -24.45 4.61 -17.09
N ALA A 488 -25.65 4.77 -17.64
CA ALA A 488 -26.46 3.67 -18.16
C ALA A 488 -25.81 3.03 -19.39
N GLU A 489 -25.32 3.83 -20.32
CA GLU A 489 -24.64 3.35 -21.54
C GLU A 489 -23.38 2.54 -21.21
N GLU A 490 -22.56 3.02 -20.25
CA GLU A 490 -21.36 2.32 -19.81
C GLU A 490 -21.67 0.97 -19.17
N LEU A 491 -22.71 0.88 -18.32
CA LEU A 491 -23.13 -0.36 -17.69
C LEU A 491 -23.70 -1.37 -18.69
N GLN A 492 -24.49 -0.91 -19.66
CA GLN A 492 -25.00 -1.76 -20.73
C GLN A 492 -23.88 -2.33 -21.61
N ALA A 493 -22.84 -1.55 -21.89
CA ALA A 493 -21.67 -1.99 -22.66
C ALA A 493 -20.91 -3.15 -21.98
N VAL A 494 -20.94 -3.24 -20.65
CA VAL A 494 -20.32 -4.34 -19.88
C VAL A 494 -21.29 -5.50 -19.57
N GLY A 495 -22.53 -5.48 -20.12
CA GLY A 495 -23.46 -6.61 -20.06
C GLY A 495 -24.54 -6.50 -18.98
N VAL A 496 -24.78 -5.33 -18.41
CA VAL A 496 -25.94 -5.09 -17.55
C VAL A 496 -27.21 -5.11 -18.41
N SER A 497 -28.13 -6.00 -18.05
CA SER A 497 -29.34 -6.26 -18.85
C SER A 497 -30.50 -5.29 -18.57
N SER A 498 -30.48 -4.62 -17.40
CA SER A 498 -31.53 -3.66 -17.01
C SER A 498 -30.90 -2.56 -16.15
N VAL A 499 -31.20 -1.33 -16.52
CA VAL A 499 -30.72 -0.13 -15.80
C VAL A 499 -31.92 0.66 -15.31
N PHE A 500 -31.87 1.08 -14.06
CA PHE A 500 -32.91 1.87 -13.42
C PHE A 500 -32.33 3.27 -13.11
N ASN A 501 -32.81 4.30 -13.84
CA ASN A 501 -32.42 5.68 -13.56
C ASN A 501 -33.24 6.21 -12.39
N MET A 502 -32.57 6.38 -11.25
CA MET A 502 -33.20 6.74 -10.00
C MET A 502 -33.94 8.08 -10.07
N TYR A 503 -33.41 9.08 -10.77
CA TYR A 503 -34.01 10.41 -10.83
C TYR A 503 -35.18 10.47 -11.79
N GLU A 504 -35.11 9.82 -12.94
CA GLU A 504 -36.21 9.76 -13.91
C GLU A 504 -37.39 8.99 -13.34
N GLU A 505 -37.15 7.82 -12.77
CA GLU A 505 -38.19 6.97 -12.19
C GLU A 505 -38.79 7.58 -10.93
N ALA A 506 -37.97 8.24 -10.09
CA ALA A 506 -38.49 8.97 -8.93
C ALA A 506 -39.35 10.17 -9.36
N GLY A 507 -38.97 10.87 -10.43
CA GLY A 507 -39.76 11.97 -10.98
C GLY A 507 -41.10 11.50 -11.55
N ALA A 508 -41.09 10.43 -12.35
CA ALA A 508 -42.29 9.82 -12.88
C ALA A 508 -43.22 9.29 -11.77
N GLY A 509 -42.64 8.51 -10.84
CA GLY A 509 -43.40 7.98 -9.70
C GLY A 509 -43.97 9.06 -8.77
N PHE A 510 -43.28 10.19 -8.60
CA PHE A 510 -43.80 11.32 -7.84
C PHE A 510 -45.01 11.96 -8.55
N ALA A 511 -44.93 12.16 -9.86
CA ALA A 511 -46.05 12.69 -10.65
C ALA A 511 -47.26 11.73 -10.57
N ASP A 512 -47.05 10.44 -10.77
CA ASP A 512 -48.11 9.41 -10.70
C ASP A 512 -48.77 9.38 -9.34
N HIS A 513 -47.96 9.49 -8.26
CA HIS A 513 -48.47 9.48 -6.87
C HIS A 513 -49.36 10.69 -6.60
N VAL A 514 -48.98 11.88 -7.05
CA VAL A 514 -49.76 13.10 -6.84
C VAL A 514 -51.04 13.07 -7.70
N CYS A 515 -50.96 12.61 -8.97
CA CYS A 515 -52.11 12.54 -9.85
C CYS A 515 -53.09 11.40 -9.55
N ALA A 516 -52.68 10.41 -8.75
CA ALA A 516 -53.56 9.32 -8.31
C ALA A 516 -54.46 9.72 -7.11
N GLU A 517 -54.22 10.86 -6.49
CA GLU A 517 -55.04 11.43 -5.41
C GLU A 517 -56.17 12.35 -5.91
N ASP A 518 -56.18 12.66 -7.23
CA ASP A 518 -57.26 13.34 -7.92
C ASP A 518 -58.20 12.32 -8.61
#